data_b751fd3168584d8df1d924d206feeecc
#
_entry.id   b751fd3168584d8df1d924d206feeecc
#
_cell.length_a   1.000
_cell.length_b   1.000
_cell.length_c   1.000
_cell.angle_alpha   90.00
_cell.angle_beta   90.00
_cell.angle_gamma   90.00
#
_symmetry.space_group_name_H-M   'P 1'
#
loop_
_entity.id
_entity.type
_entity.pdbx_description
1 polymer ?
#
loop_
_entity_poly.entity_id
_entity_poly.type
_entity_poly.pdbx_seq_one_letter_code
_entity_poly.pdbx_strand_id
1 'polypeptide(L)'
;MSAGTIPVRRFPDGDALGDALAAEIAEGIASARIAGRRYLLGCPGGRSARTTYAALARRLAGSDLGHLVIAMMDEYLVPGPDGALRAADPAAHYSCRGFAEREIAGPLNARAARPIPAEGIWLPDAADPAAYEARLTAAGGIDLFILASGASDGHVAFNPPGSDPDGGPWIVPLPESTRRDNLATFPDFRSLDEVPRHGVSVGLGTIVRCSRRARLVLIGGGKRTAAARVMDAGGYDASWPASVVHRCTDGEIWLDAAAAAG
;
A
#
# COMPACT_ATOMS: atom_id res chain seq x y z
N MET A 1 18.62 -18.97 13.25
CA MET A 1 18.75 -18.65 11.81
C MET A 1 19.30 -17.24 11.71
N SER A 2 20.46 -17.05 11.06
CA SER A 2 21.04 -15.72 10.88
C SER A 2 20.03 -14.85 10.12
N ALA A 3 19.62 -13.72 10.69
CA ALA A 3 18.78 -12.75 10.01
C ALA A 3 19.58 -12.26 8.79
N GLY A 4 19.23 -12.72 7.60
CA GLY A 4 19.83 -12.24 6.37
C GLY A 4 19.53 -10.75 6.24
N THR A 5 20.53 -9.97 5.83
CA THR A 5 20.33 -8.54 5.57
C THR A 5 19.28 -8.38 4.48
N ILE A 6 18.21 -7.62 4.74
CA ILE A 6 17.19 -7.34 3.75
C ILE A 6 17.81 -6.64 2.52
N PRO A 7 17.46 -7.03 1.29
CA PRO A 7 17.97 -6.36 0.10
C PRO A 7 17.51 -4.89 0.04
N VAL A 8 18.47 -4.00 -0.27
CA VAL A 8 18.22 -2.57 -0.41
C VAL A 8 18.57 -2.13 -1.82
N ARG A 9 17.61 -1.59 -2.55
CA ARG A 9 17.81 -1.04 -3.90
C ARG A 9 17.75 0.49 -3.87
N ARG A 10 18.77 1.12 -4.45
CA ARG A 10 18.90 2.58 -4.52
C ARG A 10 18.71 3.06 -5.94
N PHE A 11 17.99 4.16 -6.10
CA PHE A 11 17.66 4.78 -7.37
C PHE A 11 18.05 6.25 -7.36
N PRO A 12 18.37 6.86 -8.51
CA PRO A 12 18.74 8.28 -8.56
C PRO A 12 17.61 9.21 -8.12
N ASP A 13 16.36 8.84 -8.42
CA ASP A 13 15.16 9.60 -8.10
C ASP A 13 13.91 8.71 -8.02
N GLY A 14 12.79 9.31 -7.66
CA GLY A 14 11.50 8.62 -7.53
C GLY A 14 10.93 8.12 -8.88
N ASP A 15 11.27 8.75 -9.99
CA ASP A 15 10.81 8.32 -11.31
C ASP A 15 11.55 7.06 -11.76
N ALA A 16 12.86 6.99 -11.58
CA ALA A 16 13.64 5.80 -11.86
C ALA A 16 13.23 4.62 -10.98
N LEU A 17 12.91 4.87 -9.70
CA LEU A 17 12.34 3.86 -8.81
C LEU A 17 10.98 3.42 -9.32
N GLY A 18 10.10 4.35 -9.66
CA GLY A 18 8.76 4.07 -10.17
C GLY A 18 8.78 3.25 -11.44
N ASP A 19 9.67 3.58 -12.40
CA ASP A 19 9.81 2.86 -13.66
C ASP A 19 10.34 1.42 -13.44
N ALA A 20 11.30 1.23 -12.53
CA ALA A 20 11.83 -0.10 -12.20
C ALA A 20 10.77 -0.98 -11.52
N LEU A 21 10.00 -0.42 -10.57
CA LEU A 21 8.95 -1.17 -9.89
C LEU A 21 7.79 -1.48 -10.84
N ALA A 22 7.42 -0.55 -11.71
CA ALA A 22 6.42 -0.78 -12.74
C ALA A 22 6.85 -1.88 -13.73
N ALA A 23 8.15 -2.02 -14.01
CA ALA A 23 8.66 -3.12 -14.83
C ALA A 23 8.45 -4.47 -14.14
N GLU A 24 8.84 -4.60 -12.86
CA GLU A 24 8.64 -5.83 -12.08
C GLU A 24 7.16 -6.22 -12.00
N ILE A 25 6.28 -5.25 -11.76
CA ILE A 25 4.83 -5.48 -11.69
C ILE A 25 4.29 -5.93 -13.06
N ALA A 26 4.67 -5.28 -14.15
CA ALA A 26 4.19 -5.61 -15.50
C ALA A 26 4.60 -7.02 -15.95
N GLU A 27 5.82 -7.43 -15.62
CA GLU A 27 6.30 -8.81 -15.85
C GLU A 27 5.48 -9.82 -15.05
N GLY A 28 5.16 -9.50 -13.79
CA GLY A 28 4.30 -10.33 -12.96
C GLY A 28 2.88 -10.47 -13.51
N ILE A 29 2.27 -9.37 -13.98
CA ILE A 29 0.95 -9.35 -14.62
C ILE A 29 0.95 -10.22 -15.88
N ALA A 30 1.95 -10.07 -16.74
CA ALA A 30 2.07 -10.87 -17.96
C ALA A 30 2.22 -12.36 -17.64
N SER A 31 3.06 -12.71 -16.67
CA SER A 31 3.26 -14.09 -16.21
C SER A 31 1.99 -14.71 -15.63
N ALA A 32 1.24 -13.95 -14.83
CA ALA A 32 -0.03 -14.40 -14.28
C ALA A 32 -1.08 -14.67 -15.36
N ARG A 33 -1.13 -13.84 -16.41
CA ARG A 33 -2.00 -14.03 -17.56
C ARG A 33 -1.68 -15.31 -18.32
N ILE A 34 -0.41 -15.56 -18.58
CA ILE A 34 0.04 -16.81 -19.25
C ILE A 34 -0.36 -18.02 -18.42
N ALA A 35 -0.28 -17.92 -17.09
CA ALA A 35 -0.68 -18.97 -16.16
C ALA A 35 -2.21 -19.09 -15.97
N GLY A 36 -3.03 -18.28 -16.64
CA GLY A 36 -4.49 -18.30 -16.54
C GLY A 36 -5.03 -17.92 -15.15
N ARG A 37 -4.28 -17.14 -14.36
CA ARG A 37 -4.65 -16.74 -13.00
C ARG A 37 -4.75 -15.22 -12.83
N ARG A 38 -5.41 -14.79 -11.77
CA ARG A 38 -5.39 -13.39 -11.35
C ARG A 38 -3.98 -12.99 -10.92
N TYR A 39 -3.67 -11.70 -11.10
CA TYR A 39 -2.54 -11.02 -10.46
C TYR A 39 -3.09 -10.06 -9.41
N LEU A 40 -2.68 -10.21 -8.16
CA LEU A 40 -3.08 -9.32 -7.08
C LEU A 40 -1.94 -8.33 -6.80
N LEU A 41 -2.20 -7.05 -7.05
CA LEU A 41 -1.30 -5.95 -6.71
C LEU A 41 -1.78 -5.30 -5.42
N GLY A 42 -0.99 -5.43 -4.34
CA GLY A 42 -1.22 -4.72 -3.09
C GLY A 42 -0.80 -3.25 -3.21
N CYS A 43 -1.71 -2.34 -2.92
CA CYS A 43 -1.55 -0.92 -3.21
C CYS A 43 -1.75 -0.05 -1.97
N PRO A 44 -0.77 0.83 -1.62
CA PRO A 44 -1.01 1.93 -0.70
C PRO A 44 -1.74 3.07 -1.41
N GLY A 45 -2.53 3.82 -0.66
CA GLY A 45 -2.97 5.15 -1.06
C GLY A 45 -1.85 6.20 -0.93
N GLY A 46 -2.16 7.46 -1.28
CA GLY A 46 -1.28 8.59 -1.06
C GLY A 46 -0.14 8.73 -2.08
N ARG A 47 0.96 9.40 -1.66
CA ARG A 47 1.96 9.93 -2.60
C ARG A 47 3.08 8.96 -2.97
N SER A 48 3.41 8.02 -2.10
CA SER A 48 4.66 7.23 -2.21
C SER A 48 4.74 6.34 -3.46
N ALA A 49 3.61 5.85 -3.98
CA ALA A 49 3.57 4.96 -5.14
C ALA A 49 3.08 5.64 -6.44
N ARG A 50 2.84 6.95 -6.44
CA ARG A 50 2.29 7.66 -7.63
C ARG A 50 3.17 7.54 -8.87
N THR A 51 4.49 7.65 -8.72
CA THR A 51 5.43 7.48 -9.84
C THR A 51 5.35 6.07 -10.42
N THR A 52 5.21 5.07 -9.56
CA THR A 52 5.02 3.66 -9.97
C THR A 52 3.70 3.48 -10.73
N TYR A 53 2.58 4.03 -10.22
CA TYR A 53 1.28 3.92 -10.90
C TYR A 53 1.29 4.61 -12.26
N ALA A 54 1.89 5.81 -12.36
CA ALA A 54 2.03 6.53 -13.62
C ALA A 54 2.89 5.76 -14.64
N ALA A 55 4.01 5.19 -14.19
CA ALA A 55 4.88 4.36 -15.03
C ALA A 55 4.17 3.08 -15.50
N LEU A 56 3.42 2.45 -14.58
CA LEU A 56 2.65 1.24 -14.90
C LEU A 56 1.57 1.51 -15.96
N ALA A 57 0.86 2.64 -15.87
CA ALA A 57 -0.15 3.02 -16.87
C ALA A 57 0.46 3.26 -18.27
N ARG A 58 1.68 3.79 -18.35
CA ARG A 58 2.42 3.91 -19.62
C ARG A 58 2.81 2.55 -20.16
N ARG A 59 3.36 1.69 -19.32
CA ARG A 59 3.94 0.39 -19.68
C ARG A 59 2.88 -0.62 -20.10
N LEU A 60 1.71 -0.60 -19.48
CA LEU A 60 0.61 -1.52 -19.76
C LEU A 60 -0.39 -1.01 -20.81
N ALA A 61 -0.06 0.07 -21.53
CA ALA A 61 -0.89 0.54 -22.63
C ALA A 61 -1.11 -0.58 -23.66
N GLY A 62 -2.38 -0.80 -24.08
CA GLY A 62 -2.76 -1.87 -25.00
C GLY A 62 -2.83 -3.27 -24.38
N SER A 63 -2.55 -3.44 -23.10
CA SER A 63 -2.61 -4.73 -22.42
C SER A 63 -4.02 -5.14 -22.03
N ASP A 64 -4.25 -6.46 -21.93
CA ASP A 64 -5.45 -7.02 -21.29
C ASP A 64 -5.23 -7.06 -19.77
N LEU A 65 -6.01 -6.28 -19.03
CA LEU A 65 -5.95 -6.15 -17.56
C LEU A 65 -7.14 -6.81 -16.85
N GLY A 66 -7.98 -7.59 -17.56
CA GLY A 66 -9.16 -8.21 -16.98
C GLY A 66 -8.90 -9.21 -15.85
N HIS A 67 -7.64 -9.62 -15.67
CA HIS A 67 -7.19 -10.53 -14.61
C HIS A 67 -6.44 -9.80 -13.46
N LEU A 68 -6.23 -8.48 -13.57
CA LEU A 68 -5.57 -7.68 -12.54
C LEU A 68 -6.56 -7.33 -11.42
N VAL A 69 -6.12 -7.48 -10.19
CA VAL A 69 -6.81 -7.04 -8.98
C VAL A 69 -5.97 -5.98 -8.28
N ILE A 70 -6.56 -4.83 -7.99
CA ILE A 70 -6.01 -3.79 -7.14
C ILE A 70 -6.49 -4.06 -5.71
N ALA A 71 -5.60 -4.53 -4.86
CA ALA A 71 -5.89 -4.84 -3.46
C ALA A 71 -5.38 -3.69 -2.58
N MET A 72 -6.29 -2.80 -2.16
CA MET A 72 -5.95 -1.69 -1.26
C MET A 72 -5.69 -2.22 0.14
N MET A 73 -4.79 -1.56 0.86
CA MET A 73 -4.41 -1.97 2.21
C MET A 73 -5.35 -1.44 3.29
N ASP A 74 -6.11 -0.40 3.01
CA ASP A 74 -6.92 0.31 4.00
C ASP A 74 -8.05 1.11 3.35
N GLU A 75 -8.99 1.57 4.21
CA GLU A 75 -10.00 2.57 3.90
C GLU A 75 -10.32 3.40 5.15
N TYR A 76 -10.59 4.68 4.96
CA TYR A 76 -11.07 5.55 6.02
C TYR A 76 -12.51 5.23 6.42
N LEU A 77 -12.78 5.32 7.71
CA LEU A 77 -14.09 5.11 8.28
C LEU A 77 -14.65 6.41 8.87
N VAL A 78 -15.91 6.67 8.57
CA VAL A 78 -16.66 7.81 9.07
C VAL A 78 -17.93 7.33 9.77
N PRO A 79 -18.44 8.05 10.79
CA PRO A 79 -19.71 7.71 11.43
C PRO A 79 -20.87 7.86 10.43
N GLY A 80 -21.70 6.84 10.34
CA GLY A 80 -22.99 6.92 9.67
C GLY A 80 -24.05 7.62 10.51
N PRO A 81 -25.28 7.81 9.99
CA PRO A 81 -26.38 8.45 10.71
C PRO A 81 -26.78 7.73 12.01
N ASP A 82 -26.52 6.45 12.09
CA ASP A 82 -26.75 5.56 13.24
C ASP A 82 -25.53 5.46 14.19
N GLY A 83 -24.47 6.21 13.91
CA GLY A 83 -23.20 6.15 14.65
C GLY A 83 -22.29 4.97 14.28
N ALA A 84 -22.75 4.01 13.47
CA ALA A 84 -21.91 2.92 12.99
C ALA A 84 -20.83 3.42 12.04
N LEU A 85 -19.62 2.86 12.15
CA LEU A 85 -18.51 3.21 11.27
C LEU A 85 -18.74 2.60 9.88
N ARG A 86 -18.62 3.42 8.85
CA ARG A 86 -18.77 3.04 7.43
C ARG A 86 -17.60 3.55 6.62
N ALA A 87 -17.28 2.87 5.52
CA ALA A 87 -16.30 3.33 4.56
C ALA A 87 -16.61 4.75 4.08
N ALA A 88 -15.58 5.55 3.89
CA ALA A 88 -15.71 6.90 3.31
C ALA A 88 -16.37 6.82 1.92
N ASP A 89 -17.13 7.87 1.57
CA ASP A 89 -17.68 8.01 0.22
C ASP A 89 -16.54 7.97 -0.81
N PRO A 90 -16.60 7.14 -1.86
CA PRO A 90 -15.58 7.11 -2.91
C PRO A 90 -15.33 8.47 -3.58
N ALA A 91 -16.30 9.37 -3.57
CA ALA A 91 -16.15 10.74 -4.05
C ALA A 91 -15.31 11.63 -3.13
N ALA A 92 -15.14 11.25 -1.86
CA ALA A 92 -14.30 12.01 -0.93
C ALA A 92 -12.84 11.99 -1.40
N HIS A 93 -12.17 13.14 -1.29
CA HIS A 93 -10.78 13.31 -1.78
C HIS A 93 -9.78 12.38 -1.09
N TYR A 94 -10.09 11.89 0.11
CA TYR A 94 -9.26 11.03 0.93
C TYR A 94 -9.65 9.54 0.87
N SER A 95 -10.78 9.17 0.24
CA SER A 95 -11.19 7.76 0.14
C SER A 95 -10.15 6.93 -0.59
N CYS A 96 -9.77 5.79 0.00
CA CYS A 96 -8.83 4.86 -0.60
C CYS A 96 -9.45 4.16 -1.82
N ARG A 97 -10.77 3.86 -1.79
CA ARG A 97 -11.50 3.39 -2.98
C ARG A 97 -11.44 4.41 -4.09
N GLY A 98 -11.81 5.66 -3.78
CA GLY A 98 -11.76 6.74 -4.77
C GLY A 98 -10.34 6.97 -5.31
N PHE A 99 -9.31 6.83 -4.47
CA PHE A 99 -7.92 6.87 -4.90
C PHE A 99 -7.61 5.71 -5.87
N ALA A 100 -8.01 4.48 -5.54
CA ALA A 100 -7.79 3.31 -6.42
C ALA A 100 -8.46 3.51 -7.79
N GLU A 101 -9.66 4.06 -7.81
CA GLU A 101 -10.40 4.34 -9.04
C GLU A 101 -9.78 5.46 -9.86
N ARG A 102 -9.43 6.59 -9.24
CA ARG A 102 -8.93 7.79 -9.94
C ARG A 102 -7.44 7.73 -10.29
N GLU A 103 -6.61 7.21 -9.37
CA GLU A 103 -5.15 7.32 -9.48
C GLU A 103 -4.50 6.01 -9.97
N ILE A 104 -5.19 4.86 -9.86
CA ILE A 104 -4.64 3.56 -10.28
C ILE A 104 -5.44 2.99 -11.44
N ALA A 105 -6.68 2.54 -11.21
CA ALA A 105 -7.46 1.84 -12.22
C ALA A 105 -7.85 2.74 -13.40
N GLY A 106 -8.22 3.98 -13.17
CA GLY A 106 -8.61 4.93 -14.22
C GLY A 106 -7.53 5.13 -15.28
N PRO A 107 -6.29 5.55 -14.90
CA PRO A 107 -5.19 5.71 -15.86
C PRO A 107 -4.79 4.41 -16.57
N LEU A 108 -4.85 3.26 -15.89
CA LEU A 108 -4.61 1.95 -16.48
C LEU A 108 -5.70 1.60 -17.51
N ASN A 109 -6.96 1.73 -17.13
CA ASN A 109 -8.11 1.37 -17.95
C ASN A 109 -8.26 2.26 -19.19
N ALA A 110 -7.90 3.55 -19.07
CA ALA A 110 -7.95 4.49 -20.20
C ALA A 110 -7.08 4.06 -21.40
N ARG A 111 -6.12 3.18 -21.18
CA ARG A 111 -5.15 2.72 -22.19
C ARG A 111 -5.15 1.21 -22.41
N ALA A 112 -5.97 0.47 -21.66
CA ALA A 112 -6.01 -0.99 -21.71
C ALA A 112 -6.82 -1.48 -22.92
N ALA A 113 -6.39 -2.61 -23.52
CA ALA A 113 -7.21 -3.32 -24.50
C ALA A 113 -8.43 -3.99 -23.84
N ARG A 114 -8.28 -4.45 -22.60
CA ARG A 114 -9.36 -4.91 -21.72
C ARG A 114 -9.15 -4.32 -20.33
N PRO A 115 -10.13 -3.56 -19.80
CA PRO A 115 -9.97 -2.87 -18.52
C PRO A 115 -9.99 -3.82 -17.32
N ILE A 116 -9.47 -3.35 -16.20
CA ILE A 116 -9.68 -3.94 -14.88
C ILE A 116 -11.18 -3.84 -14.59
N PRO A 117 -11.87 -4.94 -14.27
CA PRO A 117 -13.29 -4.91 -13.95
C PRO A 117 -13.54 -4.18 -12.61
N ALA A 118 -14.74 -3.64 -12.41
CA ALA A 118 -15.06 -2.91 -11.18
C ALA A 118 -14.90 -3.77 -9.91
N GLU A 119 -15.23 -5.05 -10.00
CA GLU A 119 -15.04 -6.05 -8.93
C GLU A 119 -13.56 -6.43 -8.71
N GLY A 120 -12.66 -5.94 -9.54
CA GLY A 120 -11.21 -6.07 -9.42
C GLY A 120 -10.57 -5.07 -8.45
N ILE A 121 -11.34 -4.13 -7.86
CA ILE A 121 -10.85 -3.23 -6.81
C ILE A 121 -11.33 -3.76 -5.47
N TRP A 122 -10.37 -4.24 -4.64
CA TRP A 122 -10.65 -4.85 -3.34
C TRP A 122 -10.19 -3.95 -2.21
N LEU A 123 -11.01 -3.86 -1.16
CA LEU A 123 -10.70 -3.13 0.07
C LEU A 123 -11.15 -3.96 1.27
N PRO A 124 -10.53 -3.78 2.45
CA PRO A 124 -11.08 -4.31 3.69
C PRO A 124 -12.41 -3.63 4.02
N ASP A 125 -13.32 -4.37 4.67
CA ASP A 125 -14.65 -3.87 5.08
C ASP A 125 -14.73 -3.79 6.60
N ALA A 126 -15.31 -2.70 7.11
CA ALA A 126 -15.51 -2.49 8.53
C ALA A 126 -16.51 -3.49 9.15
N ALA A 127 -17.47 -4.00 8.36
CA ALA A 127 -18.46 -4.97 8.84
C ALA A 127 -17.83 -6.34 9.13
N ASP A 128 -16.83 -6.75 8.37
CA ASP A 128 -16.07 -7.99 8.56
C ASP A 128 -14.64 -7.81 8.04
N PRO A 129 -13.73 -7.19 8.82
CA PRO A 129 -12.36 -7.01 8.41
C PRO A 129 -11.63 -8.33 8.11
N ALA A 130 -11.94 -9.41 8.86
CA ALA A 130 -11.27 -10.71 8.71
C ALA A 130 -11.57 -11.38 7.36
N ALA A 131 -12.74 -11.14 6.78
CA ALA A 131 -13.11 -11.65 5.47
C ALA A 131 -12.14 -11.17 4.36
N TYR A 132 -11.48 -10.02 4.55
CA TYR A 132 -10.52 -9.53 3.58
C TYR A 132 -9.28 -10.42 3.48
N GLU A 133 -8.68 -10.81 4.61
CA GLU A 133 -7.53 -11.74 4.61
C GLU A 133 -7.93 -13.10 4.06
N ALA A 134 -9.12 -13.60 4.42
CA ALA A 134 -9.65 -14.85 3.88
C ALA A 134 -9.78 -14.77 2.34
N ARG A 135 -10.28 -13.65 1.80
CA ARG A 135 -10.39 -13.41 0.36
C ARG A 135 -9.02 -13.38 -0.33
N LEU A 136 -8.05 -12.68 0.26
CA LEU A 136 -6.68 -12.61 -0.26
C LEU A 136 -6.05 -14.00 -0.30
N THR A 137 -6.20 -14.77 0.79
CA THR A 137 -5.67 -16.14 0.90
C THR A 137 -6.31 -17.08 -0.10
N ALA A 138 -7.65 -17.05 -0.25
CA ALA A 138 -8.37 -17.87 -1.23
C ALA A 138 -7.97 -17.55 -2.68
N ALA A 139 -7.55 -16.32 -2.96
CA ALA A 139 -7.02 -15.93 -4.26
C ALA A 139 -5.55 -16.30 -4.50
N GLY A 140 -4.89 -16.91 -3.49
CA GLY A 140 -3.49 -17.34 -3.55
C GLY A 140 -2.49 -16.30 -3.07
N GLY A 141 -2.95 -15.25 -2.38
CA GLY A 141 -2.14 -14.17 -1.83
C GLY A 141 -1.87 -13.02 -2.83
N ILE A 142 -1.21 -11.99 -2.33
CA ILE A 142 -0.81 -10.80 -3.10
C ILE A 142 0.51 -11.11 -3.82
N ASP A 143 0.53 -10.96 -5.14
CA ASP A 143 1.72 -11.26 -5.96
C ASP A 143 2.86 -10.28 -5.66
N LEU A 144 2.55 -8.99 -5.53
CA LEU A 144 3.47 -7.97 -5.09
C LEU A 144 2.72 -6.93 -4.26
N PHE A 145 3.20 -6.69 -3.05
CA PHE A 145 2.66 -5.66 -2.17
C PHE A 145 3.59 -4.46 -2.13
N ILE A 146 3.12 -3.32 -2.62
CA ILE A 146 3.82 -2.04 -2.46
C ILE A 146 3.52 -1.56 -1.05
N LEU A 147 4.55 -1.37 -0.23
CA LEU A 147 4.43 -0.82 1.11
C LEU A 147 4.94 0.62 1.14
N ALA A 148 4.35 1.43 1.99
CA ALA A 148 4.77 2.80 2.24
C ALA A 148 4.85 3.03 3.75
N SER A 149 5.85 3.79 4.21
CA SER A 149 6.01 4.15 5.63
C SER A 149 5.42 5.53 5.91
N GLY A 150 4.74 5.69 7.04
CA GLY A 150 4.52 6.99 7.65
C GLY A 150 5.84 7.75 7.83
N ALA A 151 5.80 9.07 7.71
CA ALA A 151 7.01 9.89 7.80
C ALA A 151 7.41 10.16 9.25
N SER A 152 6.43 10.32 10.14
CA SER A 152 6.63 10.73 11.53
C SER A 152 6.68 9.57 12.52
N ASP A 153 5.93 8.50 12.28
CA ASP A 153 5.71 7.40 13.22
C ASP A 153 5.96 6.00 12.61
N GLY A 154 6.28 5.93 11.32
CA GLY A 154 6.60 4.66 10.66
C GLY A 154 5.42 3.73 10.46
N HIS A 155 4.17 4.22 10.57
CA HIS A 155 3.01 3.38 10.26
C HIS A 155 3.12 2.79 8.85
N VAL A 156 2.53 1.61 8.66
CA VAL A 156 2.34 0.99 7.35
C VAL A 156 0.87 0.58 7.22
N ALA A 157 0.25 0.87 6.10
CA ALA A 157 -1.21 0.96 6.04
C ALA A 157 -1.67 1.91 7.16
N PHE A 158 -2.69 1.54 7.95
CA PHE A 158 -3.03 2.31 9.13
C PHE A 158 -2.49 1.73 10.45
N ASN A 159 -1.54 0.78 10.41
CA ASN A 159 -0.97 0.20 11.62
C ASN A 159 0.04 1.16 12.29
N PRO A 160 -0.29 1.76 13.44
CA PRO A 160 0.59 2.65 14.18
C PRO A 160 1.66 1.87 14.97
N PRO A 161 2.65 2.57 15.57
CA PRO A 161 3.57 1.97 16.53
C PRO A 161 2.85 1.16 17.61
N GLY A 162 3.38 -0.02 17.92
CA GLY A 162 2.79 -0.95 18.89
C GLY A 162 1.67 -1.83 18.35
N SER A 163 1.34 -1.77 17.06
CA SER A 163 0.40 -2.71 16.44
C SER A 163 0.90 -4.15 16.57
N ASP A 164 -0.06 -5.10 16.72
CA ASP A 164 0.23 -6.52 16.81
C ASP A 164 0.96 -7.01 15.54
N PRO A 165 2.21 -7.50 15.64
CA PRO A 165 2.99 -7.96 14.50
C PRO A 165 2.39 -9.18 13.78
N ASP A 166 1.50 -9.92 14.43
CA ASP A 166 0.82 -11.09 13.89
C ASP A 166 -0.67 -10.84 13.63
N GLY A 167 -1.14 -9.60 13.91
CA GLY A 167 -2.53 -9.18 13.78
C GLY A 167 -3.07 -9.28 12.36
N GLY A 168 -4.35 -9.67 12.25
CA GLY A 168 -5.15 -9.65 11.02
C GLY A 168 -5.76 -8.28 10.73
N PRO A 169 -6.63 -8.17 9.70
CA PRO A 169 -7.30 -6.92 9.39
C PRO A 169 -8.20 -6.46 10.55
N TRP A 170 -8.23 -5.16 10.81
CA TRP A 170 -8.90 -4.60 11.97
C TRP A 170 -9.36 -3.16 11.77
N ILE A 171 -10.28 -2.70 12.63
CA ILE A 171 -10.68 -1.29 12.71
C ILE A 171 -9.67 -0.57 13.57
N VAL A 172 -9.02 0.44 13.00
CA VAL A 172 -7.93 1.19 13.61
C VAL A 172 -8.44 2.54 14.09
N PRO A 173 -8.32 2.87 15.40
CA PRO A 173 -8.37 4.24 15.82
C PRO A 173 -7.07 4.94 15.36
N LEU A 174 -7.20 5.95 14.49
CA LEU A 174 -6.05 6.63 13.90
C LEU A 174 -5.42 7.59 14.91
N PRO A 175 -4.16 7.38 15.31
CA PRO A 175 -3.44 8.31 16.18
C PRO A 175 -3.31 9.69 15.54
N GLU A 176 -3.11 10.70 16.39
CA GLU A 176 -2.93 12.07 15.91
C GLU A 176 -1.72 12.22 14.98
N SER A 177 -0.60 11.50 15.24
CA SER A 177 0.58 11.46 14.36
C SER A 177 0.22 11.04 12.95
N THR A 178 -0.46 9.90 12.82
CA THR A 178 -0.93 9.38 11.52
C THR A 178 -1.91 10.35 10.85
N ARG A 179 -2.83 10.95 11.60
CA ARG A 179 -3.78 11.96 11.07
C ARG A 179 -3.06 13.22 10.60
N ARG A 180 -1.98 13.66 11.26
CA ARG A 180 -1.14 14.78 10.81
C ARG A 180 -0.40 14.46 9.51
N ASP A 181 0.15 13.25 9.37
CA ASP A 181 0.76 12.80 8.12
C ASP A 181 -0.28 12.77 6.97
N ASN A 182 -1.51 12.36 7.28
CA ASN A 182 -2.62 12.34 6.32
C ASN A 182 -3.10 13.74 5.94
N LEU A 183 -3.13 14.68 6.87
CA LEU A 183 -3.42 16.09 6.59
C LEU A 183 -2.43 16.66 5.55
N ALA A 184 -1.14 16.32 5.69
CA ALA A 184 -0.11 16.71 4.71
C ALA A 184 -0.22 15.96 3.38
N THR A 185 -0.81 14.76 3.37
CA THR A 185 -0.98 13.93 2.16
C THR A 185 -2.19 14.36 1.33
N PHE A 186 -3.26 14.80 1.98
CA PHE A 186 -4.53 15.23 1.36
C PHE A 186 -4.77 16.71 1.64
N PRO A 187 -4.28 17.63 0.77
CA PRO A 187 -4.29 19.08 1.03
C PRO A 187 -5.68 19.72 1.09
N ASP A 188 -6.71 19.00 0.68
CA ASP A 188 -8.09 19.50 0.75
C ASP A 188 -8.68 19.43 2.17
N PHE A 189 -8.03 18.74 3.12
CA PHE A 189 -8.35 18.89 4.54
C PHE A 189 -7.88 20.26 5.04
N ARG A 190 -8.77 20.99 5.71
CA ARG A 190 -8.51 22.33 6.25
C ARG A 190 -7.96 22.29 7.67
N SER A 191 -8.29 21.21 8.39
CA SER A 191 -7.88 21.02 9.78
C SER A 191 -7.74 19.54 10.13
N LEU A 192 -7.08 19.26 11.24
CA LEU A 192 -6.93 17.91 11.76
C LEU A 192 -8.29 17.27 12.11
N ASP A 193 -9.30 18.09 12.48
CA ASP A 193 -10.62 17.59 12.84
C ASP A 193 -11.41 17.06 11.65
N GLU A 194 -11.08 17.49 10.43
CA GLU A 194 -11.67 16.96 9.21
C GLU A 194 -11.08 15.59 8.79
N VAL A 195 -9.89 15.25 9.31
CA VAL A 195 -9.28 13.94 9.04
C VAL A 195 -10.01 12.87 9.84
N PRO A 196 -10.51 11.79 9.21
CA PRO A 196 -11.22 10.73 9.91
C PRO A 196 -10.41 10.17 11.08
N ARG A 197 -11.13 9.80 12.14
CA ARG A 197 -10.53 9.26 13.38
C ARG A 197 -10.38 7.75 13.39
N HIS A 198 -10.96 7.07 12.38
CA HIS A 198 -10.92 5.62 12.25
C HIS A 198 -10.62 5.22 10.81
N GLY A 199 -10.04 4.05 10.66
CA GLY A 199 -9.89 3.36 9.40
C GLY A 199 -10.07 1.86 9.59
N VAL A 200 -10.26 1.13 8.50
CA VAL A 200 -10.11 -0.31 8.44
C VAL A 200 -8.85 -0.61 7.67
N SER A 201 -8.03 -1.54 8.14
CA SER A 201 -6.70 -1.79 7.60
C SER A 201 -6.37 -3.27 7.59
N VAL A 202 -5.54 -3.70 6.64
CA VAL A 202 -4.79 -4.96 6.79
C VAL A 202 -3.93 -4.87 8.03
N GLY A 203 -3.79 -5.97 8.77
CA GLY A 203 -2.85 -6.05 9.88
C GLY A 203 -1.42 -6.32 9.42
N LEU A 204 -0.45 -6.16 10.31
CA LEU A 204 0.95 -6.47 10.01
C LEU A 204 1.14 -7.94 9.66
N GLY A 205 0.46 -8.84 10.41
CA GLY A 205 0.46 -10.27 10.12
C GLY A 205 -0.15 -10.60 8.75
N THR A 206 -1.21 -9.87 8.31
CA THR A 206 -1.77 -10.02 6.97
C THR A 206 -0.74 -9.68 5.89
N ILE A 207 0.01 -8.57 6.06
CA ILE A 207 1.08 -8.19 5.13
C ILE A 207 2.07 -9.34 4.99
N VAL A 208 2.52 -9.91 6.11
CA VAL A 208 3.51 -11.02 6.11
C VAL A 208 2.95 -12.29 5.47
N ARG A 209 1.75 -12.72 5.87
CA ARG A 209 1.16 -13.99 5.43
C ARG A 209 0.67 -13.98 3.99
N CYS A 210 0.15 -12.84 3.55
CA CYS A 210 -0.48 -12.74 2.23
C CYS A 210 0.46 -12.24 1.12
N SER A 211 1.64 -11.69 1.43
CA SER A 211 2.56 -11.17 0.40
C SER A 211 3.50 -12.25 -0.12
N ARG A 212 3.50 -12.48 -1.42
CA ARG A 212 4.55 -13.26 -2.10
C ARG A 212 5.82 -12.44 -2.23
N ARG A 213 5.68 -11.16 -2.57
CA ARG A 213 6.74 -10.14 -2.64
C ARG A 213 6.26 -8.87 -1.95
N ALA A 214 7.15 -8.21 -1.21
CA ALA A 214 6.87 -6.93 -0.59
C ALA A 214 7.97 -5.92 -0.93
N ARG A 215 7.59 -4.73 -1.42
CA ARG A 215 8.52 -3.66 -1.77
C ARG A 215 8.16 -2.42 -0.97
N LEU A 216 8.99 -2.12 0.04
CA LEU A 216 8.84 -0.88 0.80
C LEU A 216 9.46 0.27 0.01
N VAL A 217 8.62 1.20 -0.44
CA VAL A 217 9.05 2.35 -1.24
C VAL A 217 9.23 3.59 -0.37
N LEU A 218 10.39 4.23 -0.47
CA LEU A 218 10.77 5.41 0.29
C LEU A 218 11.29 6.46 -0.70
N ILE A 219 10.47 7.47 -1.01
CA ILE A 219 10.75 8.48 -2.03
C ILE A 219 10.73 9.87 -1.40
N GLY A 220 11.80 10.63 -1.68
CA GLY A 220 11.95 12.03 -1.28
C GLY A 220 12.54 12.23 0.10
N GLY A 221 13.11 13.41 0.34
CA GLY A 221 13.82 13.75 1.57
C GLY A 221 13.00 13.66 2.87
N GLY A 222 11.66 13.73 2.77
CA GLY A 222 10.76 13.51 3.90
C GLY A 222 10.73 12.04 4.41
N LYS A 223 11.38 11.12 3.69
CA LYS A 223 11.49 9.69 4.08
C LYS A 223 12.85 9.30 4.64
N ARG A 224 13.78 10.25 4.87
CA ARG A 224 15.12 9.98 5.42
C ARG A 224 15.06 9.25 6.76
N THR A 225 14.24 9.75 7.69
CA THR A 225 14.05 9.09 9.00
C THR A 225 13.49 7.69 8.84
N ALA A 226 12.49 7.49 7.97
CA ALA A 226 11.93 6.18 7.70
C ALA A 226 12.97 5.24 7.10
N ALA A 227 13.79 5.72 6.15
CA ALA A 227 14.86 4.94 5.53
C ALA A 227 15.91 4.49 6.56
N ALA A 228 16.42 5.40 7.38
CA ALA A 228 17.38 5.09 8.43
C ALA A 228 16.80 4.05 9.42
N ARG A 229 15.59 4.33 9.96
CA ARG A 229 14.93 3.45 10.95
C ARG A 229 14.70 2.05 10.42
N VAL A 230 14.25 1.89 9.17
CA VAL A 230 13.98 0.56 8.61
C VAL A 230 15.27 -0.16 8.25
N MET A 231 16.29 0.53 7.72
CA MET A 231 17.57 -0.09 7.39
C MET A 231 18.37 -0.52 8.63
N ASP A 232 18.33 0.29 9.71
CA ASP A 232 19.07 0.04 10.94
C ASP A 232 18.39 -0.99 11.84
N ALA A 233 17.10 -1.24 11.65
CA ALA A 233 16.31 -2.14 12.50
C ALA A 233 16.85 -3.59 12.55
N GLY A 234 17.51 -4.05 11.47
CA GLY A 234 18.03 -5.44 11.41
C GLY A 234 16.95 -6.52 11.53
N GLY A 235 15.66 -6.13 11.58
CA GLY A 235 14.49 -6.96 11.78
C GLY A 235 13.25 -6.10 12.02
N TYR A 236 12.18 -6.70 12.57
CA TYR A 236 10.98 -5.97 12.93
C TYR A 236 11.19 -5.13 14.20
N ASP A 237 10.85 -3.84 14.12
CA ASP A 237 10.83 -2.89 15.23
C ASP A 237 9.38 -2.42 15.46
N ALA A 238 8.80 -2.77 16.62
CA ALA A 238 7.42 -2.39 16.96
C ALA A 238 7.22 -0.86 17.07
N SER A 239 8.28 -0.09 17.28
CA SER A 239 8.22 1.39 17.28
C SER A 239 8.21 1.97 15.87
N TRP A 240 8.45 1.14 14.83
CA TRP A 240 8.46 1.53 13.43
C TRP A 240 7.82 0.44 12.56
N PRO A 241 6.47 0.34 12.51
CA PRO A 241 5.76 -0.78 11.90
C PRO A 241 6.12 -1.09 10.44
N ALA A 242 6.56 -0.10 9.65
CA ALA A 242 7.02 -0.32 8.29
C ALA A 242 8.22 -1.27 8.20
N SER A 243 8.95 -1.49 9.30
CA SER A 243 9.99 -2.52 9.41
C SER A 243 9.45 -3.96 9.30
N VAL A 244 8.12 -4.14 9.27
CA VAL A 244 7.49 -5.44 8.97
C VAL A 244 7.97 -6.04 7.65
N VAL A 245 8.47 -5.23 6.72
CA VAL A 245 9.07 -5.70 5.47
C VAL A 245 10.19 -6.72 5.70
N HIS A 246 10.92 -6.65 6.83
CA HIS A 246 11.93 -7.63 7.22
C HIS A 246 11.37 -9.02 7.53
N ARG A 247 10.06 -9.12 7.81
CA ARG A 247 9.38 -10.40 8.08
C ARG A 247 8.77 -11.02 6.81
N CYS A 248 8.71 -10.27 5.71
CA CYS A 248 8.17 -10.76 4.45
C CYS A 248 9.15 -11.72 3.77
N THR A 249 8.66 -12.81 3.18
CA THR A 249 9.47 -13.87 2.55
C THR A 249 10.39 -13.31 1.45
N ASP A 250 9.87 -12.42 0.60
CA ASP A 250 10.62 -11.69 -0.43
C ASP A 250 10.38 -10.19 -0.21
N GLY A 251 10.96 -9.68 0.90
CA GLY A 251 10.92 -8.28 1.28
C GLY A 251 12.14 -7.51 0.77
N GLU A 252 11.93 -6.34 0.18
CA GLU A 252 12.99 -5.42 -0.21
C GLU A 252 12.68 -3.98 0.17
N ILE A 253 13.71 -3.18 0.43
CA ILE A 253 13.63 -1.73 0.64
C ILE A 253 14.09 -1.04 -0.64
N TRP A 254 13.23 -0.22 -1.21
CA TRP A 254 13.50 0.56 -2.42
C TRP A 254 13.46 2.05 -2.09
N LEU A 255 14.57 2.76 -2.31
CA LEU A 255 14.67 4.17 -1.96
C LEU A 255 15.37 4.98 -3.04
N ASP A 256 14.97 6.24 -3.16
CA ASP A 256 15.65 7.20 -4.01
C ASP A 256 16.84 7.87 -3.28
N ALA A 257 17.68 8.60 -4.03
CA ALA A 257 18.83 9.28 -3.47
C ALA A 257 18.44 10.32 -2.41
N ALA A 258 17.28 10.96 -2.53
CA ALA A 258 16.81 11.95 -1.58
C ALA A 258 16.40 11.33 -0.24
N ALA A 259 15.82 10.13 -0.24
CA ALA A 259 15.51 9.37 0.97
C ALA A 259 16.75 8.69 1.57
N ALA A 260 17.76 8.37 0.74
CA ALA A 260 19.01 7.73 1.18
C ALA A 260 20.04 8.72 1.78
N ALA A 261 19.88 10.03 1.53
CA ALA A 261 20.79 11.06 2.03
C ALA A 261 20.54 11.34 3.53
N GLY A 262 21.13 10.51 4.39
CA GLY A 262 21.13 10.63 5.84
C GLY A 262 22.55 10.62 6.35
#